data_26cca1d390654bea50ff66536be4b384
#
_entry.id   26cca1d390654bea50ff66536be4b384
#
_cell.length_a   1.000
_cell.length_b   1.000
_cell.length_c   1.000
_cell.angle_alpha   90.00
_cell.angle_beta   90.00
_cell.angle_gamma   90.00
#
_symmetry.space_group_name_H-M   'P 1'
#
loop_
_entity.id
_entity.type
_entity.pdbx_description
1 polymer ?
#
loop_
_entity_poly.entity_id
_entity_poly.type
_entity_poly.pdbx_seq_one_letter_code
_entity_poly.pdbx_strand_id
1 'polypeptide(L)'
;IDTKKAEISKERLSGFYYNSGFLKNNVTLAIDSVGNKRGKITYRIETGKPYHIDTISRVIETPAIDSLYASEENKSFLKKGAQYSYQSFDNERKRITQQFRNNGVYHFQENHVKFDAIIDDSIQKMNVVLKIEDRNVKEGDTLIKKPFTIYKISQVNIFTNNSSKKEKNNVKDSAVYNNYNIYSSGRLNYKPKALTNAVFIEKGKLFSDNDRTLTSKALSNLKVFNYPNIEYTQDSADSTKTSLIANIYLVNKPKFKWTPSIDVSTSDVQEFGISGNMSFTWRNVFKRAEILELSTRGNIGSSQDLANPNNVFFNISEYGADAKLNFPRIFFPISVKNII
;
A
#
# COMPACT_ATOMS: atom_id res chain seq x y z
N ILE A 1 3.44 -30.06 -28.82
CA ILE A 1 2.57 -28.94 -28.42
C ILE A 1 1.80 -29.34 -27.17
N ASP A 2 1.73 -28.47 -26.20
CA ASP A 2 0.89 -28.64 -25.01
C ASP A 2 -0.52 -28.09 -25.33
N THR A 3 -1.42 -29.01 -25.70
CA THR A 3 -2.79 -28.68 -26.08
C THR A 3 -3.57 -28.02 -24.97
N LYS A 4 -3.32 -28.43 -23.70
CA LYS A 4 -3.96 -27.84 -22.52
C LYS A 4 -3.60 -26.36 -22.33
N LYS A 5 -2.33 -26.01 -22.56
CA LYS A 5 -1.89 -24.59 -22.52
C LYS A 5 -2.48 -23.78 -23.69
N ALA A 6 -2.67 -24.40 -24.85
CA ALA A 6 -3.30 -23.75 -25.98
C ALA A 6 -4.78 -23.43 -25.71
N GLU A 7 -5.53 -24.35 -25.12
CA GLU A 7 -6.92 -24.07 -24.69
C GLU A 7 -7.01 -22.98 -23.63
N ILE A 8 -6.14 -22.99 -22.61
CA ILE A 8 -6.09 -21.92 -21.60
C ILE A 8 -5.81 -20.56 -22.27
N SER A 9 -4.94 -20.54 -23.28
CA SER A 9 -4.64 -19.30 -24.02
C SER A 9 -5.84 -18.81 -24.83
N LYS A 10 -6.61 -19.71 -25.44
CA LYS A 10 -7.86 -19.41 -26.14
C LYS A 10 -8.89 -18.77 -25.18
N GLU A 11 -9.10 -19.37 -24.00
CA GLU A 11 -10.02 -18.85 -22.99
C GLU A 11 -9.58 -17.44 -22.51
N ARG A 12 -8.27 -17.24 -22.30
CA ARG A 12 -7.74 -15.91 -21.92
C ARG A 12 -7.95 -14.86 -23.01
N LEU A 13 -7.77 -15.23 -24.28
CA LEU A 13 -8.07 -14.34 -25.41
C LEU A 13 -9.55 -13.99 -25.46
N SER A 14 -10.46 -14.96 -25.34
CA SER A 14 -11.91 -14.70 -25.30
C SER A 14 -12.26 -13.80 -24.12
N GLY A 15 -11.73 -14.07 -22.93
CA GLY A 15 -11.93 -13.22 -21.75
C GLY A 15 -11.39 -11.80 -21.94
N PHE A 16 -10.25 -11.63 -22.60
CA PHE A 16 -9.69 -10.31 -22.92
C PHE A 16 -10.63 -9.49 -23.80
N TYR A 17 -11.15 -10.09 -24.90
CA TYR A 17 -12.09 -9.41 -25.79
C TYR A 17 -13.44 -9.14 -25.10
N TYR A 18 -13.94 -10.10 -24.30
CA TYR A 18 -15.15 -9.90 -23.51
C TYR A 18 -15.00 -8.71 -22.56
N ASN A 19 -13.91 -8.65 -21.79
CA ASN A 19 -13.61 -7.56 -20.87
C ASN A 19 -13.33 -6.22 -21.57
N SER A 20 -13.03 -6.26 -22.87
CA SER A 20 -12.84 -5.07 -23.71
C SER A 20 -14.10 -4.60 -24.44
N GLY A 21 -15.25 -5.22 -24.16
CA GLY A 21 -16.55 -4.80 -24.71
C GLY A 21 -17.04 -5.60 -25.91
N PHE A 22 -16.34 -6.63 -26.33
CA PHE A 22 -16.78 -7.54 -27.38
C PHE A 22 -17.46 -8.76 -26.75
N LEU A 23 -18.68 -8.56 -26.23
CA LEU A 23 -19.38 -9.57 -25.43
C LEU A 23 -19.74 -10.84 -26.23
N LYS A 24 -19.88 -10.74 -27.54
CA LYS A 24 -20.18 -11.85 -28.46
C LYS A 24 -18.97 -12.32 -29.24
N ASN A 25 -17.76 -12.17 -28.67
CA ASN A 25 -16.57 -12.67 -29.34
C ASN A 25 -16.53 -14.20 -29.41
N ASN A 26 -15.94 -14.73 -30.45
CA ASN A 26 -15.68 -16.14 -30.62
C ASN A 26 -14.19 -16.36 -30.95
N VAL A 27 -13.52 -17.16 -30.15
CA VAL A 27 -12.10 -17.52 -30.35
C VAL A 27 -12.00 -19.01 -30.65
N THR A 28 -11.51 -19.35 -31.85
CA THR A 28 -11.28 -20.73 -32.24
C THR A 28 -9.80 -21.04 -32.26
N LEU A 29 -9.47 -22.31 -31.97
CA LEU A 29 -8.11 -22.84 -31.93
C LEU A 29 -7.94 -23.89 -33.03
N ALA A 30 -6.92 -23.75 -33.87
CA ALA A 30 -6.47 -24.78 -34.78
C ALA A 30 -5.02 -25.17 -34.46
N ILE A 31 -4.74 -26.48 -34.46
CA ILE A 31 -3.42 -27.04 -34.18
C ILE A 31 -3.03 -27.88 -35.37
N ASP A 32 -1.99 -27.45 -36.13
CA ASP A 32 -1.48 -28.15 -37.29
C ASP A 32 -0.13 -28.80 -36.94
N SER A 33 0.05 -30.07 -37.32
CA SER A 33 1.33 -30.74 -37.21
C SER A 33 2.21 -30.36 -38.38
N VAL A 34 3.31 -29.67 -38.12
CA VAL A 34 4.32 -29.31 -39.11
C VAL A 34 5.52 -30.23 -38.85
N GLY A 35 5.95 -31.03 -39.81
CA GLY A 35 6.99 -32.08 -39.68
C GLY A 35 8.13 -31.74 -38.70
N ASN A 36 9.00 -32.71 -38.36
CA ASN A 36 10.10 -32.61 -37.39
C ASN A 36 9.68 -32.27 -35.93
N LYS A 37 8.59 -32.88 -35.41
CA LYS A 37 8.09 -32.67 -34.07
C LYS A 37 7.69 -31.21 -33.72
N ARG A 38 7.47 -30.38 -34.75
CA ARG A 38 7.01 -29.00 -34.63
C ARG A 38 5.49 -28.96 -34.89
N GLY A 39 4.78 -28.08 -34.23
CA GLY A 39 3.38 -27.78 -34.50
C GLY A 39 3.14 -26.29 -34.56
N LYS A 40 2.14 -25.90 -35.34
CA LYS A 40 1.66 -24.52 -35.46
C LYS A 40 0.35 -24.39 -34.72
N ILE A 41 0.26 -23.40 -33.86
CA ILE A 41 -1.00 -23.03 -33.17
C ILE A 41 -1.52 -21.76 -33.80
N THR A 42 -2.76 -21.79 -34.26
CA THR A 42 -3.45 -20.65 -34.85
C THR A 42 -4.70 -20.32 -34.05
N TYR A 43 -4.79 -19.11 -33.53
CA TYR A 43 -6.00 -18.58 -32.91
C TYR A 43 -6.70 -17.68 -33.93
N ARG A 44 -7.98 -18.00 -34.24
CA ARG A 44 -8.84 -17.15 -35.07
C ARG A 44 -9.84 -16.46 -34.13
N ILE A 45 -9.92 -15.14 -34.23
CA ILE A 45 -10.72 -14.29 -33.34
C ILE A 45 -11.76 -13.55 -34.18
N GLU A 46 -13.01 -13.75 -33.84
CA GLU A 46 -14.17 -13.03 -34.38
C GLU A 46 -14.74 -12.19 -33.26
N THR A 47 -14.50 -10.88 -33.25
CA THR A 47 -14.85 -10.01 -32.13
C THR A 47 -16.32 -9.64 -32.09
N GLY A 48 -16.98 -9.54 -33.24
CA GLY A 48 -18.30 -8.89 -33.37
C GLY A 48 -18.19 -7.37 -33.15
N LYS A 49 -19.34 -6.73 -32.93
CA LYS A 49 -19.40 -5.29 -32.64
C LYS A 49 -19.18 -5.03 -31.13
N PRO A 50 -18.49 -3.95 -30.75
CA PRO A 50 -18.32 -3.59 -29.35
C PRO A 50 -19.61 -3.03 -28.75
N TYR A 51 -19.82 -3.24 -27.45
CA TYR A 51 -20.91 -2.67 -26.69
C TYR A 51 -20.53 -1.32 -26.09
N HIS A 52 -21.45 -0.38 -26.10
CA HIS A 52 -21.26 0.97 -25.59
C HIS A 52 -22.25 1.31 -24.48
N ILE A 53 -21.83 2.14 -23.54
CA ILE A 53 -22.64 2.63 -22.44
C ILE A 53 -23.60 3.67 -22.99
N ASP A 54 -24.94 3.42 -22.89
CA ASP A 54 -25.96 4.37 -23.33
C ASP A 54 -26.37 5.32 -22.20
N THR A 55 -26.75 4.78 -21.06
CA THR A 55 -27.11 5.57 -19.88
C THR A 55 -26.38 5.09 -18.65
N ILE A 56 -26.15 6.03 -17.73
CA ILE A 56 -25.58 5.75 -16.41
C ILE A 56 -26.55 6.36 -15.39
N SER A 57 -27.05 5.53 -14.48
CA SER A 57 -27.88 5.94 -13.36
C SER A 57 -27.32 5.41 -12.06
N ARG A 58 -27.81 5.89 -10.93
CA ARG A 58 -27.37 5.42 -9.61
C ARG A 58 -28.51 5.23 -8.64
N VAL A 59 -28.35 4.28 -7.74
CA VAL A 59 -29.19 4.01 -6.57
C VAL A 59 -28.27 3.85 -5.36
N ILE A 60 -28.23 4.87 -4.50
CA ILE A 60 -27.41 4.91 -3.30
C ILE A 60 -28.36 5.11 -2.12
N GLU A 61 -28.48 4.07 -1.26
CA GLU A 61 -29.48 4.06 -0.17
C GLU A 61 -29.21 5.12 0.91
N THR A 62 -27.94 5.34 1.29
CA THR A 62 -27.58 6.37 2.28
C THR A 62 -27.45 7.76 1.64
N PRO A 63 -28.31 8.76 1.95
CA PRO A 63 -28.28 10.09 1.30
C PRO A 63 -26.97 10.85 1.48
N ALA A 64 -26.30 10.71 2.63
CA ALA A 64 -25.04 11.40 2.91
C ALA A 64 -23.93 10.97 1.95
N ILE A 65 -23.84 9.67 1.58
CA ILE A 65 -22.84 9.19 0.63
C ILE A 65 -23.28 9.40 -0.83
N ASP A 66 -24.59 9.50 -1.12
CA ASP A 66 -25.05 9.92 -2.45
C ASP A 66 -24.62 11.37 -2.74
N SER A 67 -24.81 12.28 -1.78
CA SER A 67 -24.31 13.65 -1.90
C SER A 67 -22.78 13.70 -2.07
N LEU A 68 -22.06 12.84 -1.37
CA LEU A 68 -20.60 12.72 -1.48
C LEU A 68 -20.19 12.21 -2.88
N TYR A 69 -20.90 11.19 -3.42
CA TYR A 69 -20.67 10.72 -4.79
C TYR A 69 -20.89 11.83 -5.80
N ALA A 70 -22.03 12.54 -5.70
CA ALA A 70 -22.41 13.63 -6.63
C ALA A 70 -21.35 14.74 -6.69
N SER A 71 -20.65 15.05 -5.59
CA SER A 71 -19.64 16.09 -5.55
C SER A 71 -18.42 15.82 -6.46
N GLU A 72 -18.17 14.56 -6.81
CA GLU A 72 -17.03 14.16 -7.66
C GLU A 72 -17.46 13.28 -8.86
N GLU A 73 -18.74 13.31 -9.25
CA GLU A 73 -19.27 12.53 -10.37
C GLU A 73 -18.59 12.83 -11.70
N ASN A 74 -18.11 14.07 -11.88
CA ASN A 74 -17.35 14.49 -13.06
C ASN A 74 -16.02 13.73 -13.23
N LYS A 75 -15.47 13.16 -12.15
CA LYS A 75 -14.24 12.33 -12.16
C LYS A 75 -14.50 10.86 -12.49
N SER A 76 -15.75 10.46 -12.75
CA SER A 76 -16.10 9.08 -13.08
C SER A 76 -15.35 8.55 -14.30
N PHE A 77 -14.88 7.31 -14.21
CA PHE A 77 -14.27 6.57 -15.33
C PHE A 77 -15.34 6.05 -16.31
N LEU A 78 -16.62 6.03 -15.92
CA LEU A 78 -17.72 5.65 -16.77
C LEU A 78 -18.28 6.88 -17.49
N LYS A 79 -18.36 6.81 -18.81
CA LYS A 79 -18.87 7.91 -19.64
C LYS A 79 -19.94 7.38 -20.60
N LYS A 80 -21.02 8.14 -20.76
CA LYS A 80 -22.02 7.86 -21.80
C LYS A 80 -21.33 7.83 -23.17
N GLY A 81 -21.67 6.85 -24.01
CA GLY A 81 -21.10 6.64 -25.33
C GLY A 81 -19.75 5.92 -25.35
N ALA A 82 -19.10 5.73 -24.19
CA ALA A 82 -17.84 4.98 -24.12
C ALA A 82 -18.08 3.48 -24.36
N GLN A 83 -17.09 2.83 -24.98
CA GLN A 83 -17.09 1.38 -25.10
C GLN A 83 -17.00 0.73 -23.72
N TYR A 84 -17.74 -0.35 -23.51
CA TYR A 84 -17.61 -1.14 -22.30
C TYR A 84 -16.18 -1.63 -22.11
N SER A 85 -15.67 -1.46 -20.91
CA SER A 85 -14.39 -2.01 -20.49
C SER A 85 -14.47 -2.38 -19.01
N TYR A 86 -14.24 -3.65 -18.70
CA TYR A 86 -14.17 -4.12 -17.31
C TYR A 86 -13.21 -3.26 -16.44
N GLN A 87 -12.09 -2.84 -17.03
CA GLN A 87 -11.10 -1.99 -16.34
C GLN A 87 -11.70 -0.64 -15.94
N SER A 88 -12.57 -0.05 -16.75
CA SER A 88 -13.22 1.22 -16.41
C SER A 88 -14.16 1.07 -15.22
N PHE A 89 -14.91 -0.04 -15.15
CA PHE A 89 -15.75 -0.36 -13.99
C PHE A 89 -14.95 -0.64 -12.73
N ASP A 90 -13.84 -1.37 -12.85
CA ASP A 90 -12.93 -1.65 -11.73
C ASP A 90 -12.28 -0.36 -11.21
N ASN A 91 -11.82 0.51 -12.11
CA ASN A 91 -11.28 1.81 -11.76
C ASN A 91 -12.32 2.70 -11.08
N GLU A 92 -13.56 2.70 -11.56
CA GLU A 92 -14.66 3.46 -10.94
C GLU A 92 -14.98 2.94 -9.54
N ARG A 93 -15.03 1.62 -9.34
CA ARG A 93 -15.19 1.00 -8.01
C ARG A 93 -14.11 1.45 -7.05
N LYS A 94 -12.86 1.42 -7.48
CA LYS A 94 -11.70 1.89 -6.69
C LYS A 94 -11.79 3.38 -6.39
N ARG A 95 -12.15 4.21 -7.38
CA ARG A 95 -12.33 5.66 -7.22
C ARG A 95 -13.38 5.98 -6.15
N ILE A 96 -14.57 5.38 -6.27
CA ILE A 96 -15.67 5.57 -5.31
C ILE A 96 -15.23 5.15 -3.90
N THR A 97 -14.60 3.98 -3.78
CA THR A 97 -14.11 3.48 -2.51
C THR A 97 -13.11 4.45 -1.88
N GLN A 98 -12.16 4.94 -2.67
CA GLN A 98 -11.15 5.89 -2.24
C GLN A 98 -11.76 7.24 -1.83
N GLN A 99 -12.70 7.76 -2.63
CA GLN A 99 -13.44 8.99 -2.33
C GLN A 99 -14.15 8.87 -0.98
N PHE A 100 -14.92 7.80 -0.77
CA PHE A 100 -15.70 7.64 0.45
C PHE A 100 -14.82 7.41 1.66
N ARG A 101 -13.80 6.56 1.55
CA ARG A 101 -12.87 6.30 2.65
C ARG A 101 -12.02 7.50 3.03
N ASN A 102 -11.73 8.40 2.09
CA ASN A 102 -11.00 9.64 2.39
C ASN A 102 -11.90 10.75 2.95
N ASN A 103 -13.22 10.59 2.85
CA ASN A 103 -14.21 11.53 3.36
C ASN A 103 -15.03 10.98 4.53
N GLY A 104 -14.44 10.17 5.38
CA GLY A 104 -15.02 9.75 6.64
C GLY A 104 -15.77 8.42 6.64
N VAL A 105 -16.01 7.78 5.49
CA VAL A 105 -16.81 6.55 5.44
C VAL A 105 -15.94 5.33 5.78
N TYR A 106 -15.62 5.18 7.06
CA TYR A 106 -14.67 4.18 7.58
C TYR A 106 -15.01 2.74 7.21
N HIS A 107 -16.28 2.38 7.24
CA HIS A 107 -16.72 1.00 7.00
C HIS A 107 -16.95 0.66 5.52
N PHE A 108 -16.67 1.58 4.59
CA PHE A 108 -16.87 1.35 3.17
C PHE A 108 -15.77 0.44 2.59
N GLN A 109 -16.15 -0.47 1.69
CA GLN A 109 -15.27 -1.40 0.99
C GLN A 109 -15.66 -1.50 -0.49
N GLU A 110 -14.77 -1.97 -1.33
CA GLU A 110 -15.00 -2.09 -2.79
C GLU A 110 -16.21 -2.98 -3.15
N ASN A 111 -16.49 -4.00 -2.35
CA ASN A 111 -17.61 -4.93 -2.56
C ASN A 111 -18.99 -4.29 -2.33
N HIS A 112 -19.06 -3.10 -1.72
CA HIS A 112 -20.31 -2.35 -1.62
C HIS A 112 -20.69 -1.66 -2.93
N VAL A 113 -19.74 -1.47 -3.85
CA VAL A 113 -19.99 -0.88 -5.17
C VAL A 113 -20.38 -1.98 -6.15
N LYS A 114 -21.63 -2.00 -6.54
CA LYS A 114 -22.18 -2.93 -7.52
C LYS A 114 -22.59 -2.18 -8.77
N PHE A 115 -22.49 -2.82 -9.93
CA PHE A 115 -22.98 -2.31 -11.19
C PHE A 115 -23.90 -3.34 -11.80
N ASP A 116 -25.13 -2.95 -12.08
CA ASP A 116 -26.05 -3.73 -12.89
C ASP A 116 -26.03 -3.18 -14.30
N ALA A 117 -25.92 -4.05 -15.29
CA ALA A 117 -25.93 -3.69 -16.69
C ALA A 117 -27.12 -4.36 -17.40
N ILE A 118 -27.99 -3.55 -17.98
CA ILE A 118 -29.08 -4.01 -18.82
C ILE A 118 -28.61 -3.87 -20.27
N ILE A 119 -28.44 -5.00 -20.95
CA ILE A 119 -27.85 -5.06 -22.29
C ILE A 119 -28.95 -5.11 -23.35
N ASP A 120 -28.84 -4.25 -24.37
CA ASP A 120 -29.61 -4.33 -25.58
C ASP A 120 -28.75 -4.85 -26.73
N ASP A 121 -28.94 -6.09 -27.06
CA ASP A 121 -28.21 -6.81 -28.10
C ASP A 121 -28.48 -6.33 -29.52
N SER A 122 -29.63 -5.67 -29.75
CA SER A 122 -30.05 -5.19 -31.08
C SER A 122 -29.23 -4.00 -31.56
N ILE A 123 -28.82 -3.15 -30.61
CA ILE A 123 -28.09 -1.91 -30.89
C ILE A 123 -26.71 -1.88 -30.27
N GLN A 124 -26.26 -2.99 -29.62
CA GLN A 124 -25.02 -3.14 -28.90
C GLN A 124 -24.79 -2.04 -27.86
N LYS A 125 -25.81 -1.74 -27.05
CA LYS A 125 -25.77 -0.75 -26.00
C LYS A 125 -26.13 -1.36 -24.66
N MET A 126 -25.67 -0.69 -23.59
CA MET A 126 -26.00 -1.08 -22.23
C MET A 126 -26.38 0.12 -21.36
N ASN A 127 -27.39 -0.07 -20.52
CA ASN A 127 -27.75 0.86 -19.46
C ASN A 127 -27.11 0.38 -18.15
N VAL A 128 -26.34 1.24 -17.52
CA VAL A 128 -25.61 0.93 -16.32
C VAL A 128 -26.27 1.58 -15.10
N VAL A 129 -26.48 0.80 -14.05
CA VAL A 129 -26.99 1.27 -12.76
C VAL A 129 -25.92 1.02 -11.70
N LEU A 130 -25.34 2.10 -11.17
CA LEU A 130 -24.51 2.02 -9.97
C LEU A 130 -25.39 1.78 -8.75
N LYS A 131 -25.15 0.71 -7.99
CA LYS A 131 -25.88 0.38 -6.78
C LYS A 131 -24.94 0.36 -5.57
N ILE A 132 -25.32 1.10 -4.53
CA ILE A 132 -24.67 1.08 -3.23
C ILE A 132 -25.76 0.92 -2.16
N GLU A 133 -25.86 -0.30 -1.65
CA GLU A 133 -26.81 -0.66 -0.59
C GLU A 133 -26.22 -0.39 0.78
N ASP A 134 -27.07 -0.17 1.77
CA ASP A 134 -26.66 -0.07 3.17
C ASP A 134 -25.98 -1.35 3.67
N ARG A 135 -25.17 -1.21 4.72
CA ARG A 135 -24.39 -2.32 5.25
C ARG A 135 -25.26 -3.33 5.98
N ASN A 136 -25.02 -4.60 5.73
CA ASN A 136 -25.52 -5.66 6.60
C ASN A 136 -24.58 -5.82 7.81
N VAL A 137 -25.09 -5.57 8.99
CA VAL A 137 -24.36 -5.70 10.27
C VAL A 137 -25.02 -6.79 11.09
N LYS A 138 -24.21 -7.72 11.59
CA LYS A 138 -24.71 -8.76 12.48
C LYS A 138 -24.87 -8.20 13.91
N GLU A 139 -26.10 -8.18 14.44
CA GLU A 139 -26.40 -7.88 15.83
C GLU A 139 -27.06 -9.11 16.47
N GLY A 140 -26.33 -9.79 17.35
CA GLY A 140 -26.72 -11.12 17.83
C GLY A 140 -26.79 -12.11 16.68
N ASP A 141 -27.97 -12.73 16.48
CA ASP A 141 -28.21 -13.69 15.40
C ASP A 141 -28.92 -13.11 14.16
N THR A 142 -29.23 -11.80 14.18
CA THR A 142 -29.92 -11.12 13.08
C THR A 142 -28.98 -10.24 12.25
N LEU A 143 -29.24 -10.19 10.93
CA LEU A 143 -28.62 -9.24 10.02
C LEU A 143 -29.51 -8.00 9.92
N ILE A 144 -28.98 -6.85 10.26
CA ILE A 144 -29.68 -5.58 10.22
C ILE A 144 -29.01 -4.68 9.19
N LYS A 145 -29.79 -4.06 8.31
CA LYS A 145 -29.32 -3.01 7.42
C LYS A 145 -29.06 -1.73 8.21
N LYS A 146 -27.82 -1.18 8.08
CA LYS A 146 -27.42 0.09 8.71
C LYS A 146 -26.84 1.03 7.65
N PRO A 147 -27.27 2.31 7.67
CA PRO A 147 -26.72 3.32 6.76
C PRO A 147 -25.22 3.51 7.01
N PHE A 148 -24.54 4.01 5.98
CA PHE A 148 -23.15 4.42 6.13
C PHE A 148 -23.06 5.71 6.94
N THR A 149 -22.09 5.74 7.84
CA THR A 149 -21.83 6.86 8.75
C THR A 149 -20.52 7.53 8.34
N ILE A 150 -20.50 8.87 8.35
CA ILE A 150 -19.30 9.67 8.18
C ILE A 150 -18.68 9.89 9.55
N TYR A 151 -17.45 9.44 9.74
CA TYR A 151 -16.73 9.47 11.02
C TYR A 151 -15.72 10.61 11.08
N LYS A 152 -15.61 11.21 12.28
CA LYS A 152 -14.54 12.15 12.64
C LYS A 152 -13.59 11.50 13.64
N ILE A 153 -12.36 11.98 13.69
CA ILE A 153 -11.37 11.55 14.67
C ILE A 153 -11.55 12.36 15.95
N SER A 154 -11.96 11.71 17.05
CA SER A 154 -12.11 12.37 18.37
C SER A 154 -10.79 12.44 19.12
N GLN A 155 -9.93 11.42 18.95
CA GLN A 155 -8.69 11.30 19.69
C GLN A 155 -7.64 10.54 18.87
N VAL A 156 -6.36 10.92 19.02
CA VAL A 156 -5.23 10.20 18.44
C VAL A 156 -4.27 9.79 19.56
N ASN A 157 -4.04 8.49 19.68
CA ASN A 157 -3.17 7.89 20.67
C ASN A 157 -1.98 7.22 19.99
N ILE A 158 -0.77 7.47 20.48
CA ILE A 158 0.48 6.89 19.98
C ILE A 158 1.08 6.06 21.12
N PHE A 159 1.18 4.75 20.92
CA PHE A 159 1.75 3.83 21.89
C PHE A 159 3.15 3.42 21.41
N THR A 160 4.17 3.75 22.19
CA THR A 160 5.53 3.32 21.92
C THR A 160 5.88 2.08 22.76
N ASN A 161 6.59 1.12 22.17
CA ASN A 161 6.89 -0.20 22.75
C ASN A 161 5.70 -1.13 22.94
N ASN A 162 4.60 -0.89 22.25
CA ASN A 162 3.42 -1.73 22.30
C ASN A 162 3.08 -2.25 20.91
N SER A 163 2.71 -3.52 20.83
CA SER A 163 2.37 -4.19 19.56
C SER A 163 0.86 -4.16 19.27
N SER A 164 0.02 -4.06 20.32
CA SER A 164 -1.43 -4.21 20.17
C SER A 164 -2.21 -3.61 21.36
N LYS A 165 -3.55 -3.56 21.19
CA LYS A 165 -4.49 -3.15 22.25
C LYS A 165 -4.37 -3.95 23.55
N LYS A 166 -3.96 -5.23 23.51
CA LYS A 166 -3.81 -6.09 24.67
C LYS A 166 -2.75 -5.57 25.66
N GLU A 167 -1.73 -4.86 25.16
CA GLU A 167 -0.64 -4.31 25.98
C GLU A 167 -0.94 -2.89 26.50
N LYS A 168 -2.11 -2.31 26.17
CA LYS A 168 -2.51 -0.96 26.56
C LYS A 168 -2.51 -0.74 28.09
N ASN A 169 -2.72 -1.79 28.88
CA ASN A 169 -2.76 -1.72 30.34
C ASN A 169 -1.39 -1.56 31.01
N ASN A 170 -0.29 -1.59 30.23
CA ASN A 170 1.09 -1.51 30.75
C ASN A 170 1.72 -0.12 30.53
N VAL A 171 0.92 0.94 30.50
CA VAL A 171 1.44 2.32 30.35
C VAL A 171 2.12 2.74 31.64
N LYS A 172 3.43 3.09 31.54
CA LYS A 172 4.26 3.57 32.67
C LYS A 172 4.64 5.05 32.54
N ASP A 173 4.57 5.61 31.31
CA ASP A 173 4.93 7.00 31.06
C ASP A 173 4.03 7.56 29.92
N SER A 174 3.68 8.84 30.01
CA SER A 174 2.80 9.49 29.04
C SER A 174 3.14 10.97 28.85
N ALA A 175 2.80 11.50 27.68
CA ALA A 175 2.89 12.92 27.36
C ALA A 175 1.75 13.32 26.42
N VAL A 176 1.33 14.57 26.52
CA VAL A 176 0.39 15.19 25.58
C VAL A 176 1.13 16.26 24.79
N TYR A 177 1.01 16.24 23.47
CA TYR A 177 1.64 17.22 22.60
C TYR A 177 0.78 17.47 21.34
N ASN A 178 0.39 18.71 21.09
CA ASN A 178 -0.42 19.13 19.93
C ASN A 178 -1.66 18.24 19.68
N ASN A 179 -2.45 18.00 20.72
CA ASN A 179 -3.66 17.14 20.68
C ASN A 179 -3.41 15.64 20.43
N TYR A 180 -2.15 15.20 20.52
CA TYR A 180 -1.79 13.79 20.49
C TYR A 180 -1.49 13.29 21.90
N ASN A 181 -2.02 12.15 22.26
CA ASN A 181 -1.65 11.45 23.49
C ASN A 181 -0.57 10.42 23.15
N ILE A 182 0.53 10.48 23.86
CA ILE A 182 1.67 9.59 23.65
C ILE A 182 1.86 8.76 24.91
N TYR A 183 1.88 7.44 24.75
CA TYR A 183 1.99 6.46 25.81
C TYR A 183 3.20 5.57 25.61
N SER A 184 3.83 5.12 26.72
CA SER A 184 4.92 4.16 26.67
C SER A 184 4.78 3.11 27.76
N SER A 185 5.08 1.86 27.47
CA SER A 185 5.18 0.77 28.45
C SER A 185 6.46 0.85 29.31
N GLY A 186 7.36 1.76 28.98
CA GLY A 186 8.55 2.12 29.75
C GLY A 186 8.73 3.63 29.79
N ARG A 187 9.97 4.11 29.96
CA ARG A 187 10.28 5.54 29.85
C ARG A 187 10.10 6.03 28.41
N LEU A 188 9.56 7.23 28.22
CA LEU A 188 9.46 7.88 26.91
C LEU A 188 10.86 8.16 26.34
N ASN A 189 11.21 7.41 25.30
CA ASN A 189 12.52 7.49 24.66
C ASN A 189 12.53 8.36 23.39
N TYR A 190 11.38 8.93 23.01
CA TYR A 190 11.25 9.81 21.86
C TYR A 190 10.76 11.18 22.27
N LYS A 191 11.30 12.23 21.66
CA LYS A 191 10.74 13.58 21.82
C LYS A 191 9.36 13.63 21.14
N PRO A 192 8.30 14.14 21.80
CA PRO A 192 6.95 14.15 21.26
C PRO A 192 6.84 14.70 19.83
N LYS A 193 7.47 15.86 19.56
CA LYS A 193 7.53 16.46 18.22
C LYS A 193 8.07 15.51 17.15
N ALA A 194 8.89 14.55 17.56
CA ALA A 194 9.49 13.58 16.65
C ALA A 194 8.48 12.60 16.10
N LEU A 195 7.58 12.14 16.92
CA LEU A 195 6.52 11.21 16.55
C LEU A 195 5.37 11.93 15.85
N THR A 196 4.89 13.03 16.43
CA THR A 196 3.71 13.74 15.93
C THR A 196 3.90 14.34 14.54
N ASN A 197 5.12 14.75 14.16
CA ASN A 197 5.40 15.22 12.80
C ASN A 197 5.28 14.11 11.73
N ALA A 198 5.33 12.83 12.12
CA ALA A 198 5.15 11.70 11.22
C ALA A 198 3.70 11.17 11.22
N VAL A 199 2.78 11.84 11.91
CA VAL A 199 1.36 11.45 12.00
C VAL A 199 0.50 12.49 11.29
N PHE A 200 -0.21 12.07 10.24
CA PHE A 200 -1.12 12.89 9.43
C PHE A 200 -2.56 12.80 9.91
N ILE A 201 -2.89 11.79 10.72
CA ILE A 201 -4.19 11.64 11.37
C ILE A 201 -4.33 12.72 12.44
N GLU A 202 -5.35 13.57 12.36
CA GLU A 202 -5.53 14.71 13.27
C GLU A 202 -6.90 14.67 13.95
N LYS A 203 -6.92 15.04 15.23
CA LYS A 203 -8.16 15.22 16.00
C LYS A 203 -9.05 16.27 15.34
N GLY A 204 -10.36 15.97 15.23
CA GLY A 204 -11.39 16.85 14.66
C GLY A 204 -11.57 16.71 13.15
N LYS A 205 -10.60 16.14 12.42
CA LYS A 205 -10.73 15.85 10.98
C LYS A 205 -11.60 14.62 10.73
N LEU A 206 -12.12 14.50 9.51
CA LEU A 206 -12.77 13.28 9.05
C LEU A 206 -11.77 12.12 9.02
N PHE A 207 -12.26 10.90 9.20
CA PHE A 207 -11.47 9.73 8.88
C PHE A 207 -11.01 9.78 7.42
N SER A 208 -9.73 9.47 7.18
CA SER A 208 -9.13 9.42 5.85
C SER A 208 -8.17 8.24 5.76
N ASP A 209 -8.40 7.37 4.77
CA ASP A 209 -7.52 6.23 4.50
C ASP A 209 -6.16 6.69 3.93
N ASN A 210 -6.16 7.83 3.23
CA ASN A 210 -4.94 8.47 2.77
C ASN A 210 -4.08 8.93 3.95
N ASP A 211 -4.66 9.61 4.95
CA ASP A 211 -3.92 10.06 6.14
C ASP A 211 -3.38 8.89 6.95
N ARG A 212 -4.15 7.78 7.02
CA ARG A 212 -3.68 6.52 7.62
C ARG A 212 -2.46 5.98 6.89
N THR A 213 -2.52 5.95 5.56
CA THR A 213 -1.44 5.44 4.71
C THR A 213 -0.19 6.33 4.79
N LEU A 214 -0.36 7.66 4.73
CA LEU A 214 0.72 8.62 4.90
C LEU A 214 1.39 8.49 6.28
N THR A 215 0.58 8.35 7.34
CA THR A 215 1.07 8.12 8.70
C THR A 215 1.90 6.85 8.79
N SER A 216 1.38 5.74 8.25
CA SER A 216 2.08 4.46 8.26
C SER A 216 3.42 4.53 7.50
N LYS A 217 3.44 5.14 6.32
CA LYS A 217 4.64 5.36 5.51
C LYS A 217 5.66 6.25 6.23
N ALA A 218 5.21 7.38 6.79
CA ALA A 218 6.09 8.34 7.47
C ALA A 218 6.72 7.74 8.72
N LEU A 219 5.96 7.03 9.55
CA LEU A 219 6.48 6.33 10.73
C LEU A 219 7.44 5.20 10.35
N SER A 220 7.16 4.44 9.28
CA SER A 220 8.06 3.40 8.77
C SER A 220 9.38 4.00 8.25
N ASN A 221 9.33 5.16 7.62
CA ASN A 221 10.50 5.87 7.10
C ASN A 221 11.43 6.41 8.19
N LEU A 222 10.97 6.49 9.45
CA LEU A 222 11.85 6.78 10.58
C LEU A 222 12.86 5.66 10.82
N LYS A 223 12.63 4.43 10.31
CA LYS A 223 13.51 3.25 10.37
C LYS A 223 13.87 2.78 11.79
N VAL A 224 13.26 3.39 12.81
CA VAL A 224 13.45 3.02 14.24
C VAL A 224 12.33 2.12 14.78
N PHE A 225 11.24 2.02 14.04
CA PHE A 225 10.10 1.14 14.35
C PHE A 225 10.02 -0.03 13.36
N ASN A 226 9.39 -1.11 13.79
CA ASN A 226 8.81 -2.10 12.90
C ASN A 226 7.59 -1.48 12.19
N TYR A 227 6.89 -2.26 11.36
CA TYR A 227 5.70 -1.77 10.67
C TYR A 227 4.66 -1.23 11.69
N PRO A 228 4.22 0.05 11.58
CA PRO A 228 3.23 0.61 12.50
C PRO A 228 1.88 -0.07 12.33
N ASN A 229 1.22 -0.41 13.45
CA ASN A 229 -0.15 -0.89 13.44
C ASN A 229 -1.10 0.27 13.83
N ILE A 230 -2.05 0.59 12.95
CA ILE A 230 -3.02 1.68 13.15
C ILE A 230 -4.42 1.09 13.21
N GLU A 231 -5.03 1.15 14.38
CA GLU A 231 -6.37 0.66 14.66
C GLU A 231 -7.31 1.81 15.00
N TYR A 232 -8.55 1.69 14.54
CA TYR A 232 -9.61 2.62 14.90
C TYR A 232 -10.64 1.92 15.77
N THR A 233 -11.04 2.58 16.86
CA THR A 233 -12.09 2.12 17.74
C THR A 233 -13.15 3.20 17.84
N GLN A 234 -14.42 2.81 17.90
CA GLN A 234 -15.50 3.76 18.12
C GLN A 234 -15.33 4.43 19.50
N ASP A 235 -15.55 5.73 19.57
CA ASP A 235 -15.49 6.46 20.81
C ASP A 235 -16.78 6.19 21.61
N SER A 236 -16.66 5.51 22.73
CA SER A 236 -17.79 5.20 23.60
C SER A 236 -18.36 6.41 24.34
N ALA A 237 -17.60 7.51 24.42
CA ALA A 237 -18.06 8.76 25.04
C ALA A 237 -18.92 9.59 24.08
N ASP A 238 -18.87 9.29 22.77
CA ASP A 238 -19.69 9.97 21.77
C ASP A 238 -21.06 9.33 21.66
N SER A 239 -22.09 10.03 22.15
CA SER A 239 -23.49 9.60 22.08
C SER A 239 -24.00 9.45 20.64
N THR A 240 -23.44 10.21 19.67
CA THR A 240 -23.81 10.15 18.25
C THR A 240 -23.21 8.96 17.54
N LYS A 241 -22.23 8.30 18.13
CA LYS A 241 -21.48 7.16 17.56
C LYS A 241 -20.82 7.46 16.20
N THR A 242 -20.50 8.72 15.95
CA THR A 242 -19.88 9.20 14.70
C THR A 242 -18.39 9.50 14.86
N SER A 243 -17.81 9.20 16.03
CA SER A 243 -16.42 9.49 16.35
C SER A 243 -15.57 8.23 16.45
N LEU A 244 -14.35 8.32 15.98
CA LEU A 244 -13.32 7.28 16.04
C LEU A 244 -12.10 7.75 16.84
N ILE A 245 -11.59 6.87 17.66
CA ILE A 245 -10.28 7.01 18.32
C ILE A 245 -9.25 6.28 17.45
N ALA A 246 -8.23 6.99 16.98
CA ALA A 246 -7.12 6.40 16.26
C ALA A 246 -6.03 5.96 17.26
N ASN A 247 -5.70 4.68 17.28
CA ASN A 247 -4.65 4.10 18.12
C ASN A 247 -3.50 3.63 17.21
N ILE A 248 -2.32 4.22 17.40
CA ILE A 248 -1.11 3.94 16.63
C ILE A 248 -0.14 3.18 17.53
N TYR A 249 0.11 1.93 17.22
CA TYR A 249 1.02 1.06 17.98
C TYR A 249 2.36 0.95 17.27
N LEU A 250 3.44 1.28 18.00
CA LEU A 250 4.81 1.30 17.51
C LEU A 250 5.67 0.33 18.31
N VAL A 251 6.24 -0.65 17.62
CA VAL A 251 7.21 -1.57 18.19
C VAL A 251 8.61 -1.12 17.80
N ASN A 252 9.44 -0.81 18.76
CA ASN A 252 10.81 -0.37 18.51
C ASN A 252 11.65 -1.49 17.90
N LYS A 253 12.50 -1.15 16.93
CA LYS A 253 13.60 -2.00 16.50
C LYS A 253 14.69 -2.02 17.60
N PRO A 254 15.54 -3.04 17.66
CA PRO A 254 16.69 -3.06 18.57
C PRO A 254 17.52 -1.79 18.48
N LYS A 255 17.85 -1.21 19.62
CA LYS A 255 18.61 0.04 19.71
C LYS A 255 19.98 -0.06 19.04
N PHE A 256 20.62 -1.22 19.17
CA PHE A 256 21.92 -1.54 18.58
C PHE A 256 21.77 -2.73 17.63
N LYS A 257 22.48 -2.68 16.52
CA LYS A 257 22.55 -3.79 15.57
C LYS A 257 23.99 -3.90 15.05
N TRP A 258 24.54 -5.09 15.10
CA TRP A 258 25.79 -5.47 14.46
C TRP A 258 25.48 -6.27 13.20
N THR A 259 26.19 -6.01 12.12
CA THR A 259 26.02 -6.73 10.86
C THR A 259 27.41 -6.99 10.26
N PRO A 260 28.02 -8.14 10.56
CA PRO A 260 29.21 -8.58 9.85
C PRO A 260 28.80 -9.14 8.48
N SER A 261 29.64 -8.95 7.46
CA SER A 261 29.58 -9.66 6.18
C SER A 261 30.97 -10.04 5.72
N ILE A 262 31.09 -11.18 5.07
CA ILE A 262 32.29 -11.65 4.40
C ILE A 262 31.87 -12.04 3.00
N ASP A 263 32.56 -11.49 2.00
CA ASP A 263 32.29 -11.74 0.58
C ASP A 263 33.56 -12.24 -0.10
N VAL A 264 33.44 -13.25 -0.94
CA VAL A 264 34.50 -13.74 -1.82
C VAL A 264 34.13 -13.38 -3.24
N SER A 265 35.06 -12.76 -3.95
CA SER A 265 34.83 -12.28 -5.32
C SER A 265 35.93 -12.74 -6.27
N THR A 266 35.58 -12.92 -7.54
CA THR A 266 36.49 -13.11 -8.66
C THR A 266 36.09 -12.19 -9.80
N SER A 267 37.05 -11.56 -10.45
CA SER A 267 36.81 -10.70 -11.62
C SER A 267 38.04 -10.70 -12.52
N ASP A 268 37.95 -10.14 -13.73
CA ASP A 268 39.07 -10.03 -14.66
C ASP A 268 40.19 -9.10 -14.13
N VAL A 269 39.90 -8.23 -13.20
CA VAL A 269 40.85 -7.30 -12.56
C VAL A 269 41.45 -7.89 -11.28
N GLN A 270 40.64 -8.63 -10.54
CA GLN A 270 41.00 -9.27 -9.29
C GLN A 270 40.65 -10.75 -9.38
N GLU A 271 41.64 -11.60 -9.67
CA GLU A 271 41.42 -13.05 -9.84
C GLU A 271 40.79 -13.69 -8.60
N PHE A 272 41.17 -13.22 -7.41
CA PHE A 272 40.64 -13.68 -6.14
C PHE A 272 40.63 -12.53 -5.14
N GLY A 273 39.50 -12.33 -4.47
CA GLY A 273 39.37 -11.34 -3.42
C GLY A 273 38.53 -11.83 -2.26
N ILE A 274 38.96 -11.45 -1.05
CA ILE A 274 38.19 -11.64 0.17
C ILE A 274 37.95 -10.26 0.74
N SER A 275 36.69 -9.88 0.90
CA SER A 275 36.29 -8.65 1.57
C SER A 275 35.51 -8.94 2.84
N GLY A 276 35.81 -8.19 3.89
CA GLY A 276 35.10 -8.19 5.16
C GLY A 276 34.50 -6.81 5.42
N ASN A 277 33.25 -6.79 5.83
CA ASN A 277 32.59 -5.56 6.26
C ASN A 277 31.92 -5.78 7.61
N MET A 278 32.08 -4.82 8.53
CA MET A 278 31.43 -4.84 9.83
C MET A 278 30.70 -3.51 10.03
N SER A 279 29.38 -3.55 10.19
CA SER A 279 28.60 -2.35 10.46
C SER A 279 27.93 -2.40 11.83
N PHE A 280 27.97 -1.27 12.53
CA PHE A 280 27.29 -1.02 13.78
C PHE A 280 26.25 0.07 13.59
N THR A 281 25.00 -0.23 13.89
CA THR A 281 23.90 0.70 13.81
C THR A 281 23.40 1.05 15.22
N TRP A 282 23.38 2.33 15.54
CA TRP A 282 22.79 2.86 16.77
C TRP A 282 21.56 3.71 16.43
N ARG A 283 20.36 3.24 16.84
CA ARG A 283 19.09 3.92 16.56
C ARG A 283 18.67 4.84 17.68
N ASN A 284 18.03 5.96 17.31
CA ASN A 284 17.45 6.94 18.21
C ASN A 284 18.49 7.59 19.16
N VAL A 285 19.60 8.02 18.61
CA VAL A 285 20.77 8.54 19.34
C VAL A 285 20.39 9.74 20.22
N PHE A 286 19.67 10.73 19.67
CA PHE A 286 19.29 11.98 20.35
C PHE A 286 17.77 12.07 20.63
N LYS A 287 17.06 10.94 20.69
CA LYS A 287 15.62 10.83 20.96
C LYS A 287 14.72 11.46 19.89
N ARG A 288 15.21 11.67 18.66
CA ARG A 288 14.48 12.20 17.52
C ARG A 288 14.44 11.24 16.34
N ALA A 289 14.67 9.94 16.59
CA ALA A 289 14.77 8.87 15.62
C ALA A 289 16.00 8.95 14.69
N GLU A 290 17.08 9.62 15.10
CA GLU A 290 18.35 9.63 14.38
C GLU A 290 18.99 8.24 14.40
N ILE A 291 19.73 7.92 13.33
CA ILE A 291 20.43 6.66 13.20
C ILE A 291 21.90 6.94 12.89
N LEU A 292 22.79 6.49 13.79
CA LEU A 292 24.23 6.48 13.55
C LEU A 292 24.64 5.11 13.04
N GLU A 293 25.28 5.09 11.89
CA GLU A 293 25.89 3.90 11.29
C GLU A 293 27.41 4.10 11.24
N LEU A 294 28.13 3.17 11.85
CA LEU A 294 29.58 3.07 11.77
C LEU A 294 29.90 1.80 11.01
N SER A 295 30.72 1.88 9.97
CA SER A 295 31.14 0.71 9.21
C SER A 295 32.63 0.71 8.98
N THR A 296 33.21 -0.49 8.99
CA THR A 296 34.58 -0.73 8.59
C THR A 296 34.57 -1.77 7.48
N ARG A 297 35.44 -1.57 6.51
CA ARG A 297 35.61 -2.51 5.38
C ARG A 297 37.10 -2.83 5.22
N GLY A 298 37.38 -4.05 4.86
CA GLY A 298 38.69 -4.51 4.46
C GLY A 298 38.58 -5.41 3.25
N ASN A 299 39.43 -5.25 2.26
CA ASN A 299 39.56 -6.11 1.11
C ASN A 299 41.00 -6.52 0.92
N ILE A 300 41.22 -7.80 0.72
CA ILE A 300 42.50 -8.35 0.30
C ILE A 300 42.30 -9.18 -0.93
N GLY A 301 43.21 -9.07 -1.90
CA GLY A 301 43.05 -9.76 -3.16
C GLY A 301 44.33 -10.00 -3.94
N SER A 302 44.20 -10.84 -4.94
CA SER A 302 45.26 -11.17 -5.91
C SER A 302 44.84 -10.62 -7.29
N SER A 303 45.76 -9.91 -7.95
CA SER A 303 45.66 -9.56 -9.38
C SER A 303 46.89 -10.02 -10.11
N GLN A 304 46.70 -10.36 -11.42
CA GLN A 304 47.81 -10.62 -12.33
C GLN A 304 48.42 -9.28 -12.80
N ASP A 305 49.09 -8.59 -11.92
CA ASP A 305 49.85 -7.42 -12.33
C ASP A 305 51.26 -7.86 -12.83
N LEU A 306 51.56 -7.66 -14.09
CA LEU A 306 52.85 -7.88 -14.72
C LEU A 306 53.96 -7.05 -14.03
N ALA A 307 53.60 -6.04 -13.29
CA ALA A 307 54.53 -5.20 -12.49
C ALA A 307 54.76 -5.68 -11.07
N ASN A 308 54.23 -6.85 -10.66
CA ASN A 308 54.45 -7.42 -9.33
C ASN A 308 55.80 -8.15 -9.24
N PRO A 309 56.89 -7.48 -8.82
CA PRO A 309 58.23 -8.05 -8.89
C PRO A 309 58.49 -9.14 -7.85
N ASN A 310 57.62 -9.25 -6.81
CA ASN A 310 57.81 -10.16 -5.67
C ASN A 310 56.89 -11.39 -5.72
N ASN A 311 56.05 -11.54 -6.71
CA ASN A 311 55.10 -12.65 -6.89
C ASN A 311 54.26 -12.98 -5.63
N VAL A 312 53.87 -11.95 -4.88
CA VAL A 312 53.07 -12.09 -3.66
C VAL A 312 51.62 -12.36 -4.05
N PHE A 313 51.05 -13.46 -3.53
CA PHE A 313 49.67 -13.87 -3.88
C PHE A 313 48.63 -12.78 -3.56
N PHE A 314 48.70 -12.15 -2.40
CA PHE A 314 47.87 -11.01 -2.05
C PHE A 314 48.62 -9.70 -2.31
N ASN A 315 48.40 -9.10 -3.45
CA ASN A 315 49.03 -7.84 -3.88
C ASN A 315 48.10 -6.64 -3.86
N ILE A 316 46.82 -6.84 -3.49
CA ILE A 316 45.83 -5.78 -3.30
C ILE A 316 45.39 -5.81 -1.82
N SER A 317 45.41 -4.65 -1.17
CA SER A 317 44.80 -4.46 0.15
C SER A 317 44.17 -3.10 0.25
N GLU A 318 42.89 -3.07 0.67
CA GLU A 318 42.10 -1.85 0.86
C GLU A 318 41.44 -1.88 2.23
N TYR A 319 41.52 -0.78 2.95
CA TYR A 319 40.82 -0.60 4.22
C TYR A 319 40.05 0.71 4.23
N GLY A 320 38.86 0.71 4.83
CA GLY A 320 38.05 1.90 4.96
C GLY A 320 37.22 1.88 6.22
N ALA A 321 36.88 3.08 6.69
CA ALA A 321 35.94 3.26 7.78
C ALA A 321 34.99 4.42 7.41
N ASP A 322 33.71 4.24 7.66
CA ASP A 322 32.67 5.23 7.37
C ASP A 322 31.84 5.48 8.63
N ALA A 323 31.49 6.74 8.86
CA ALA A 323 30.55 7.16 9.88
C ALA A 323 29.40 7.96 9.23
N LYS A 324 28.17 7.49 9.37
CA LYS A 324 26.99 8.11 8.77
C LYS A 324 25.96 8.40 9.85
N LEU A 325 25.60 9.68 10.02
CA LEU A 325 24.50 10.09 10.87
C LEU A 325 23.30 10.45 10.02
N ASN A 326 22.23 9.67 10.14
CA ASN A 326 21.02 9.79 9.37
C ASN A 326 19.94 10.50 10.20
N PHE A 327 19.43 11.60 9.70
CA PHE A 327 18.28 12.31 10.23
C PHE A 327 17.09 11.98 9.35
N PRO A 328 16.10 11.14 9.80
CA PRO A 328 14.99 10.70 8.95
C PRO A 328 13.96 11.79 8.67
N ARG A 329 14.32 13.04 8.90
CA ARG A 329 13.49 14.22 8.72
C ARG A 329 14.25 15.35 8.07
N ILE A 330 13.52 16.06 7.24
CA ILE A 330 13.99 17.37 6.74
C ILE A 330 13.94 18.36 7.92
N PHE A 331 15.07 18.93 8.30
CA PHE A 331 15.17 20.02 9.26
C PHE A 331 14.73 21.34 8.61
N PHE A 332 13.44 21.42 8.24
CA PHE A 332 12.88 22.67 7.82
C PHE A 332 12.21 23.38 9.01
N PRO A 333 12.32 24.69 9.13
CA PRO A 333 11.60 25.46 10.15
C PRO A 333 10.08 25.42 9.96
N ILE A 334 9.61 25.05 8.76
CA ILE A 334 8.20 24.94 8.40
C ILE A 334 7.75 23.47 8.57
N SER A 335 6.54 23.28 9.04
CA SER A 335 5.95 21.93 9.18
C SER A 335 5.87 21.25 7.81
N VAL A 336 6.37 20.02 7.70
CA VAL A 336 6.29 19.20 6.47
C VAL A 336 4.84 19.01 6.01
N LYS A 337 3.88 19.09 6.94
CA LYS A 337 2.43 19.03 6.64
C LYS A 337 1.92 20.17 5.74
N ASN A 338 2.67 21.26 5.63
CA ASN A 338 2.32 22.42 4.82
C ASN A 338 2.98 22.39 3.41
N ILE A 339 3.73 21.33 3.10
CA ILE A 339 4.49 21.21 1.84
C ILE A 339 3.91 20.11 0.93
N ILE A 340 3.01 19.28 1.46
CA ILE A 340 2.39 18.15 0.72
C ILE A 340 0.97 18.50 0.30
#